data_fd07eda88949c05ef28f9425bc3db7c8
#
_entry.id   fd07eda88949c05ef28f9425bc3db7c8
#
_cell.length_a   1.000
_cell.length_b   1.000
_cell.length_c   1.000
_cell.angle_alpha   90.00
_cell.angle_beta   90.00
_cell.angle_gamma   90.00
#
_symmetry.space_group_name_H-M   'P 1'
#
loop_
_entity.id
_entity.type
_entity.pdbx_description
1 polymer ?
#
loop_
_entity_poly.entity_id
_entity_poly.type
_entity_poly.pdbx_seq_one_letter_code
_entity_poly.pdbx_strand_id
1 'polypeptide(L)'
;MRVADDLKPHNRETIRRILNFFKNERKCCAIQATGTGKTFLILRLLEILNDEGKVAIIFAPNNEIIRQTKKRMKKFGLNNAIFYTYQKLARMTEEDICAIKADLIVCDELHRTGAKTWGHKFERLVDLHPDSKVFGTTATPLRCVDGRDMAEEYFDGNRACDISLAEALVREIIPVMPLDV
;
A
#
# COMPACT_ATOMS: atom_id res chain seq x y z
N MET A 1 3.90 3.22 22.16
CA MET A 1 2.79 2.40 21.64
C MET A 1 3.21 1.86 20.28
N ARG A 2 3.12 0.56 20.07
CA ARG A 2 3.56 -0.09 18.82
C ARG A 2 2.36 -0.29 17.90
N VAL A 3 2.57 -0.15 16.59
CA VAL A 3 1.53 -0.48 15.58
C VAL A 3 1.15 -1.95 15.66
N ALA A 4 2.13 -2.80 15.97
CA ALA A 4 1.92 -4.25 16.13
C ALA A 4 0.80 -4.60 17.12
N ASP A 5 0.63 -3.80 18.19
CA ASP A 5 -0.37 -4.05 19.24
C ASP A 5 -1.80 -3.75 18.75
N ASP A 6 -1.94 -2.79 17.83
CA ASP A 6 -3.23 -2.34 17.27
C ASP A 6 -3.67 -3.16 16.04
N LEU A 7 -2.86 -4.15 15.58
CA LEU A 7 -3.20 -4.96 14.42
C LEU A 7 -4.31 -5.97 14.71
N LYS A 8 -5.34 -5.98 13.89
CA LYS A 8 -6.35 -7.05 13.87
C LYS A 8 -5.71 -8.40 13.47
N PRO A 9 -6.24 -9.56 13.90
CA PRO A 9 -5.66 -10.88 13.62
C PRO A 9 -5.36 -11.14 12.14
N HIS A 10 -6.32 -10.84 11.22
CA HIS A 10 -6.12 -11.02 9.78
C HIS A 10 -4.98 -10.13 9.23
N ASN A 11 -4.78 -8.92 9.77
CA ASN A 11 -3.69 -8.04 9.37
C ASN A 11 -2.33 -8.52 9.90
N ARG A 12 -2.27 -9.16 11.07
CA ARG A 12 -1.05 -9.81 11.57
C ARG A 12 -0.61 -10.92 10.61
N GLU A 13 -1.54 -11.76 10.17
CA GLU A 13 -1.27 -12.80 9.19
C GLU A 13 -0.85 -12.21 7.84
N THR A 14 -1.52 -11.17 7.36
CA THR A 14 -1.15 -10.48 6.12
C THR A 14 0.26 -9.92 6.19
N ILE A 15 0.65 -9.26 7.27
CA ILE A 15 2.03 -8.76 7.47
C ILE A 15 3.03 -9.91 7.42
N ARG A 16 2.76 -11.04 8.08
CA ARG A 16 3.62 -12.22 8.04
C ARG A 16 3.85 -12.71 6.61
N ARG A 17 2.79 -12.73 5.78
CA ARG A 17 2.88 -13.12 4.37
C ARG A 17 3.64 -12.09 3.53
N ILE A 18 3.41 -10.77 3.74
CA ILE A 18 4.18 -9.70 3.07
C ILE A 18 5.67 -9.88 3.33
N LEU A 19 6.06 -10.04 4.60
CA LEU A 19 7.46 -10.22 4.97
C LEU A 19 8.06 -11.50 4.40
N ASN A 20 7.26 -12.56 4.25
CA ASN A 20 7.70 -13.79 3.60
C ASN A 20 7.91 -13.60 2.10
N PHE A 21 7.00 -12.90 1.40
CA PHE A 21 7.22 -12.52 -0.01
C PHE A 21 8.51 -11.73 -0.17
N PHE A 22 8.76 -10.74 0.68
CA PHE A 22 9.94 -9.88 0.58
C PHE A 22 11.29 -10.57 0.81
N LYS A 23 11.31 -11.84 1.25
CA LYS A 23 12.54 -12.64 1.30
C LYS A 23 13.04 -12.99 -0.10
N ASN A 24 12.14 -13.37 -0.99
CA ASN A 24 12.47 -13.89 -2.32
C ASN A 24 11.95 -12.99 -3.44
N GLU A 25 10.86 -12.27 -3.18
CA GLU A 25 10.18 -11.42 -4.14
C GLU A 25 10.42 -9.95 -3.84
N ARG A 26 10.39 -9.14 -4.88
CA ARG A 26 10.53 -7.68 -4.76
C ARG A 26 9.20 -7.00 -4.53
N LYS A 27 8.13 -7.56 -5.08
CA LYS A 27 6.81 -6.95 -5.14
C LYS A 27 5.77 -7.86 -4.49
N CYS A 28 4.86 -7.30 -3.73
CA CYS A 28 3.63 -7.97 -3.31
C CYS A 28 2.52 -6.95 -3.03
N CYS A 29 1.28 -7.42 -3.01
CA CYS A 29 0.13 -6.58 -2.70
C CYS A 29 -0.81 -7.24 -1.69
N ALA A 30 -1.69 -6.42 -1.12
CA ALA A 30 -2.78 -6.84 -0.25
C ALA A 30 -4.11 -6.31 -0.79
N ILE A 31 -5.01 -7.21 -1.14
CA ILE A 31 -6.36 -6.88 -1.59
C ILE A 31 -7.29 -7.09 -0.40
N GLN A 32 -7.88 -6.01 0.09
CA GLN A 32 -8.76 -6.04 1.25
C GLN A 32 -9.89 -5.03 1.11
N ALA A 33 -11.11 -5.43 1.44
CA ALA A 33 -12.26 -4.54 1.46
C ALA A 33 -12.02 -3.28 2.30
N THR A 34 -12.77 -2.22 2.02
CA THR A 34 -12.73 -0.99 2.83
C THR A 34 -13.12 -1.28 4.27
N GLY A 35 -12.46 -0.65 5.23
CA GLY A 35 -12.73 -0.86 6.67
C GLY A 35 -11.97 -2.01 7.33
N THR A 36 -11.28 -2.87 6.57
CA THR A 36 -10.48 -3.98 7.12
C THR A 36 -9.17 -3.56 7.79
N GLY A 37 -8.73 -2.31 7.55
CA GLY A 37 -7.52 -1.78 8.18
C GLY A 37 -6.28 -1.76 7.28
N LYS A 38 -6.42 -1.62 5.96
CA LYS A 38 -5.29 -1.50 5.00
C LYS A 38 -4.21 -0.51 5.44
N THR A 39 -4.61 0.65 5.96
CA THR A 39 -3.65 1.66 6.44
C THR A 39 -2.75 1.12 7.55
N PHE A 40 -3.25 0.20 8.39
CA PHE A 40 -2.43 -0.41 9.45
C PHE A 40 -1.37 -1.37 8.90
N LEU A 41 -1.58 -1.97 7.71
CA LEU A 41 -0.53 -2.72 7.03
C LEU A 41 0.64 -1.78 6.66
N ILE A 42 0.32 -0.63 6.05
CA ILE A 42 1.32 0.38 5.70
C ILE A 42 2.05 0.86 6.96
N LEU A 43 1.33 1.24 8.01
CA LEU A 43 1.94 1.71 9.27
C LEU A 43 2.85 0.65 9.90
N ARG A 44 2.47 -0.63 9.85
CA ARG A 44 3.31 -1.71 10.39
C ARG A 44 4.58 -1.92 9.58
N LEU A 45 4.51 -1.84 8.26
CA LEU A 45 5.71 -1.87 7.41
C LEU A 45 6.63 -0.69 7.71
N LEU A 46 6.07 0.52 7.88
CA LEU A 46 6.84 1.71 8.29
C LEU A 46 7.50 1.51 9.66
N GLU A 47 6.81 0.91 10.63
CA GLU A 47 7.37 0.63 11.95
C GLU A 47 8.57 -0.32 11.85
N ILE A 48 8.47 -1.39 11.03
CA ILE A 48 9.58 -2.32 10.80
C ILE A 48 10.77 -1.60 10.15
N LEU A 49 10.51 -0.80 9.11
CA LEU A 49 11.56 -0.01 8.45
C LEU A 49 12.20 1.01 9.38
N ASN A 50 11.41 1.64 10.25
CA ASN A 50 11.93 2.62 11.23
C ASN A 50 12.89 1.96 12.22
N ASP A 51 12.58 0.74 12.67
CA ASP A 51 13.46 -0.03 13.54
C ASP A 51 14.80 -0.40 12.84
N GLU A 52 14.81 -0.44 11.49
CA GLU A 52 15.99 -0.72 10.66
C GLU A 52 16.68 0.56 10.14
N GLY A 53 16.21 1.76 10.50
CA GLY A 53 16.74 3.03 9.99
C GLY A 53 16.43 3.28 8.50
N LYS A 54 15.42 2.63 7.95
CA LYS A 54 15.02 2.67 6.55
C LYS A 54 13.84 3.61 6.31
N VAL A 55 13.69 4.04 5.06
CA VAL A 55 12.67 5.02 4.66
C VAL A 55 11.76 4.44 3.58
N ALA A 56 10.51 4.92 3.58
CA ALA A 56 9.53 4.59 2.53
C ALA A 56 9.09 5.83 1.76
N ILE A 57 8.67 5.61 0.51
CA ILE A 57 7.88 6.56 -0.26
C ILE A 57 6.47 6.01 -0.45
N ILE A 58 5.46 6.84 -0.27
CA ILE A 58 4.07 6.42 -0.32
C ILE A 58 3.31 7.27 -1.33
N PHE A 59 2.75 6.61 -2.33
CA PHE A 59 1.83 7.21 -3.29
C PHE A 59 0.39 6.97 -2.85
N ALA A 60 -0.35 8.06 -2.70
CA ALA A 60 -1.74 8.03 -2.28
C ALA A 60 -2.66 8.78 -3.26
N PRO A 61 -3.97 8.46 -3.28
CA PRO A 61 -4.92 9.05 -4.21
C PRO A 61 -5.05 10.57 -4.10
N ASN A 62 -4.97 11.11 -2.88
CA ASN A 62 -5.19 12.53 -2.60
C ASN A 62 -4.54 12.98 -1.29
N ASN A 63 -4.51 14.30 -1.08
CA ASN A 63 -3.91 14.92 0.10
C ASN A 63 -4.66 14.61 1.41
N GLU A 64 -5.94 14.32 1.36
CA GLU A 64 -6.72 13.98 2.56
C GLU A 64 -6.27 12.64 3.15
N ILE A 65 -6.07 11.63 2.30
CA ILE A 65 -5.52 10.32 2.74
C ILE A 65 -4.11 10.49 3.27
N ILE A 66 -3.28 11.31 2.62
CA ILE A 66 -1.93 11.65 3.12
C ILE A 66 -2.01 12.25 4.52
N ARG A 67 -2.88 13.24 4.71
CA ARG A 67 -3.07 13.92 6.01
C ARG A 67 -3.51 12.95 7.11
N GLN A 68 -4.46 12.07 6.80
CA GLN A 68 -4.94 11.05 7.75
C GLN A 68 -3.85 10.05 8.10
N THR A 69 -3.08 9.56 7.12
CA THR A 69 -1.98 8.62 7.36
C THR A 69 -0.87 9.25 8.18
N LYS A 70 -0.46 10.49 7.87
CA LYS A 70 0.52 11.25 8.66
C LYS A 70 0.08 11.46 10.11
N LYS A 71 -1.22 11.75 10.34
CA LYS A 71 -1.77 11.87 11.71
C LYS A 71 -1.63 10.55 12.48
N ARG A 72 -1.89 9.43 11.84
CA ARG A 72 -1.71 8.10 12.46
C ARG A 72 -0.23 7.79 12.69
N MET A 73 0.65 8.07 11.73
CA MET A 73 2.11 7.92 11.91
C MET A 73 2.60 8.67 13.16
N LYS A 74 2.17 9.93 13.32
CA LYS A 74 2.53 10.74 14.50
C LYS A 74 2.09 10.08 15.82
N LYS A 75 0.91 9.43 15.84
CA LYS A 75 0.42 8.69 17.02
C LYS A 75 1.40 7.57 17.42
N PHE A 76 2.06 6.95 16.47
CA PHE A 76 3.01 5.85 16.67
C PHE A 76 4.48 6.29 16.69
N GLY A 77 4.76 7.60 16.62
CA GLY A 77 6.14 8.13 16.62
C GLY A 77 6.90 7.85 15.33
N LEU A 78 6.21 7.57 14.22
CA LEU A 78 6.83 7.27 12.92
C LEU A 78 7.04 8.55 12.11
N ASN A 79 8.23 8.70 11.50
CA ASN A 79 8.61 9.84 10.67
C ASN A 79 9.40 9.46 9.40
N ASN A 80 9.49 8.16 9.11
CA ASN A 80 10.32 7.57 8.06
C ASN A 80 9.60 7.37 6.73
N ALA A 81 8.66 8.26 6.36
CA ALA A 81 7.98 8.18 5.07
C ALA A 81 7.83 9.55 4.39
N ILE A 82 8.05 9.54 3.08
CA ILE A 82 7.77 10.65 2.17
C ILE A 82 6.47 10.34 1.43
N PHE A 83 5.61 11.34 1.27
CA PHE A 83 4.30 11.16 0.64
C PHE A 83 4.16 11.99 -0.62
N TYR A 84 3.64 11.36 -1.67
CA TYR A 84 3.22 12.02 -2.89
C TYR A 84 1.82 11.57 -3.29
N THR A 85 1.11 12.46 -4.00
CA THR A 85 -0.09 12.04 -4.74
C THR A 85 0.32 11.50 -6.11
N TYR A 86 -0.52 10.66 -6.71
CA TYR A 86 -0.33 10.21 -8.09
C TYR A 86 -0.28 11.38 -9.09
N GLN A 87 -1.02 12.46 -8.82
CA GLN A 87 -0.93 13.69 -9.62
C GLN A 87 0.43 14.37 -9.52
N LYS A 88 1.09 14.34 -8.35
CA LYS A 88 2.45 14.85 -8.20
C LYS A 88 3.42 13.99 -8.99
N LEU A 89 3.32 12.65 -8.91
CA LEU A 89 4.14 11.73 -9.70
C LEU A 89 4.03 12.03 -11.20
N ALA A 90 2.81 12.29 -11.72
CA ALA A 90 2.59 12.65 -13.12
C ALA A 90 3.38 13.89 -13.58
N ARG A 91 3.71 14.79 -12.65
CA ARG A 91 4.41 16.06 -12.93
C ARG A 91 5.91 16.00 -12.61
N MET A 92 6.40 14.92 -12.02
CA MET A 92 7.83 14.74 -11.72
C MET A 92 8.64 14.65 -13.01
N THR A 93 9.84 15.23 -12.99
CA THR A 93 10.83 15.04 -14.05
C THR A 93 11.57 13.72 -13.86
N GLU A 94 12.39 13.32 -14.84
CA GLU A 94 13.28 12.14 -14.66
C GLU A 94 14.27 12.38 -13.51
N GLU A 95 14.79 13.61 -13.39
CA GLU A 95 15.72 13.99 -12.31
C GLU A 95 15.05 13.87 -10.94
N ASP A 96 13.78 14.32 -10.81
CA ASP A 96 13.00 14.16 -9.59
C ASP A 96 12.85 12.68 -9.21
N ILE A 97 12.55 11.82 -10.19
CA ILE A 97 12.36 10.38 -9.98
C ILE A 97 13.67 9.70 -9.60
N CYS A 98 14.77 10.03 -10.28
CA CYS A 98 16.11 9.50 -9.97
C CYS A 98 16.61 9.93 -8.59
N ALA A 99 16.23 11.12 -8.12
CA ALA A 99 16.63 11.65 -6.81
C ALA A 99 15.89 10.97 -5.63
N ILE A 100 14.81 10.24 -5.88
CA ILE A 100 14.09 9.51 -4.84
C ILE A 100 15.01 8.43 -4.27
N LYS A 101 15.07 8.36 -2.94
CA LYS A 101 15.73 7.26 -2.23
C LYS A 101 14.72 6.67 -1.26
N ALA A 102 14.41 5.41 -1.45
CA ALA A 102 13.49 4.68 -0.58
C ALA A 102 13.83 3.19 -0.56
N ASP A 103 13.69 2.56 0.58
CA ASP A 103 13.83 1.12 0.75
C ASP A 103 12.51 0.39 0.42
N LEU A 104 11.38 1.11 0.56
CA LEU A 104 10.05 0.63 0.25
C LEU A 104 9.26 1.66 -0.54
N ILE A 105 8.69 1.24 -1.66
CA ILE A 105 7.72 2.01 -2.47
C ILE A 105 6.33 1.46 -2.15
N VAL A 106 5.43 2.31 -1.69
CA VAL A 106 4.05 1.93 -1.35
C VAL A 106 3.06 2.58 -2.31
N CYS A 107 2.15 1.78 -2.85
CA CYS A 107 1.03 2.21 -3.69
C CYS A 107 -0.28 2.00 -2.94
N ASP A 108 -0.84 3.05 -2.37
CA ASP A 108 -2.18 2.99 -1.81
C ASP A 108 -3.21 3.15 -2.94
N GLU A 109 -4.21 2.27 -2.99
CA GLU A 109 -5.14 2.11 -4.10
C GLU A 109 -4.45 1.73 -5.42
N LEU A 110 -3.76 0.58 -5.41
CA LEU A 110 -2.92 0.09 -6.51
C LEU A 110 -3.64 0.00 -7.87
N HIS A 111 -4.97 -0.15 -7.91
CA HIS A 111 -5.75 -0.13 -9.16
C HIS A 111 -5.56 1.17 -9.97
N ARG A 112 -5.02 2.22 -9.35
CA ARG A 112 -4.68 3.48 -10.01
C ARG A 112 -3.34 3.44 -10.75
N THR A 113 -2.45 2.47 -10.46
CA THR A 113 -1.10 2.42 -11.05
C THR A 113 -1.10 2.28 -12.56
N GLY A 114 -2.11 1.64 -13.14
CA GLY A 114 -2.27 1.50 -14.59
C GLY A 114 -2.84 2.71 -15.33
N ALA A 115 -2.99 3.89 -14.70
CA ALA A 115 -3.53 5.06 -15.37
C ALA A 115 -2.57 5.61 -16.43
N LYS A 116 -3.10 5.99 -17.60
CA LYS A 116 -2.30 6.49 -18.73
C LYS A 116 -1.42 7.71 -18.39
N THR A 117 -1.86 8.52 -17.42
CA THR A 117 -1.18 9.78 -17.06
C THR A 117 0.04 9.62 -16.18
N TRP A 118 0.14 8.57 -15.36
CA TRP A 118 1.22 8.40 -14.40
C TRP A 118 1.70 6.93 -14.24
N GLY A 119 1.03 5.98 -14.90
CA GLY A 119 1.44 4.56 -14.87
C GLY A 119 2.88 4.36 -15.33
N HIS A 120 3.25 4.93 -16.50
CA HIS A 120 4.64 4.86 -17.00
C HIS A 120 5.67 5.47 -16.05
N LYS A 121 5.31 6.56 -15.35
CA LYS A 121 6.23 7.16 -14.38
C LYS A 121 6.37 6.31 -13.13
N PHE A 122 5.32 5.59 -12.76
CA PHE A 122 5.39 4.62 -11.67
C PHE A 122 6.27 3.42 -12.06
N GLU A 123 6.10 2.87 -13.25
CA GLU A 123 6.98 1.82 -13.77
C GLU A 123 8.43 2.29 -13.80
N ARG A 124 8.67 3.49 -14.35
CA ARG A 124 10.00 4.09 -14.41
C ARG A 124 10.62 4.27 -13.02
N LEU A 125 9.83 4.73 -12.04
CA LEU A 125 10.28 4.82 -10.64
C LEU A 125 10.70 3.45 -10.11
N VAL A 126 9.89 2.43 -10.33
CA VAL A 126 10.18 1.07 -9.87
C VAL A 126 11.46 0.53 -10.52
N ASP A 127 11.66 0.77 -11.83
CA ASP A 127 12.83 0.30 -12.57
C ASP A 127 14.13 1.00 -12.12
N LEU A 128 14.06 2.30 -11.83
CA LEU A 128 15.21 3.08 -11.37
C LEU A 128 15.65 2.73 -9.93
N HIS A 129 14.79 2.06 -9.17
CA HIS A 129 15.06 1.67 -7.79
C HIS A 129 15.00 0.15 -7.59
N PRO A 130 15.91 -0.63 -8.25
CA PRO A 130 15.83 -2.09 -8.25
C PRO A 130 15.96 -2.73 -6.86
N ASP A 131 16.61 -2.07 -5.93
CA ASP A 131 16.80 -2.56 -4.55
C ASP A 131 15.60 -2.28 -3.63
N SER A 132 14.70 -1.38 -4.03
CA SER A 132 13.50 -1.07 -3.24
C SER A 132 12.48 -2.19 -3.32
N LYS A 133 11.88 -2.55 -2.19
CA LYS A 133 10.69 -3.39 -2.18
C LYS A 133 9.47 -2.56 -2.63
N VAL A 134 8.46 -3.21 -3.19
CA VAL A 134 7.24 -2.55 -3.67
C VAL A 134 6.03 -3.21 -3.04
N PHE A 135 5.21 -2.43 -2.35
CA PHE A 135 3.98 -2.89 -1.71
C PHE A 135 2.75 -2.14 -2.23
N GLY A 136 1.74 -2.88 -2.65
CA GLY A 136 0.46 -2.32 -3.09
C GLY A 136 -0.69 -2.66 -2.16
N THR A 137 -1.63 -1.71 -1.95
CA THR A 137 -2.90 -2.00 -1.28
C THR A 137 -4.08 -1.53 -2.13
N THR A 138 -5.20 -2.27 -2.08
CA THR A 138 -6.47 -1.85 -2.70
C THR A 138 -7.65 -2.60 -2.10
N ALA A 139 -8.85 -2.07 -2.32
CA ALA A 139 -10.09 -2.80 -2.07
C ALA A 139 -10.47 -3.68 -3.27
N THR A 140 -10.05 -3.31 -4.48
CA THR A 140 -10.25 -4.08 -5.70
C THR A 140 -8.99 -3.99 -6.58
N PRO A 141 -8.49 -5.11 -7.11
CA PRO A 141 -7.34 -5.08 -8.01
C PRO A 141 -7.73 -4.67 -9.43
N LEU A 142 -9.02 -4.81 -9.79
CA LEU A 142 -9.51 -4.53 -11.13
C LEU A 142 -9.57 -3.03 -11.43
N ARG A 143 -9.02 -2.65 -12.56
CA ARG A 143 -9.12 -1.30 -13.08
C ARG A 143 -10.46 -1.09 -13.78
N CYS A 144 -11.26 -0.13 -13.33
CA CYS A 144 -12.61 0.10 -13.82
C CYS A 144 -12.70 0.44 -15.32
N VAL A 145 -11.62 0.98 -15.93
CA VAL A 145 -11.63 1.45 -17.33
C VAL A 145 -11.56 0.31 -18.33
N ASP A 146 -10.81 -0.75 -18.04
CA ASP A 146 -10.52 -1.84 -18.98
C ASP A 146 -10.51 -3.24 -18.35
N GLY A 147 -10.88 -3.34 -17.06
CA GLY A 147 -10.98 -4.62 -16.36
C GLY A 147 -9.65 -5.33 -16.09
N ARG A 148 -8.49 -4.67 -16.33
CA ARG A 148 -7.17 -5.28 -16.10
C ARG A 148 -6.94 -5.47 -14.61
N ASP A 149 -6.38 -6.62 -14.25
CA ASP A 149 -6.00 -6.93 -12.87
C ASP A 149 -4.60 -6.36 -12.58
N MET A 150 -4.56 -5.30 -11.79
CA MET A 150 -3.31 -4.62 -11.46
C MET A 150 -2.42 -5.42 -10.49
N ALA A 151 -2.97 -6.38 -9.76
CA ALA A 151 -2.17 -7.28 -8.94
C ALA A 151 -1.38 -8.28 -9.81
N GLU A 152 -1.98 -8.79 -10.89
CA GLU A 152 -1.27 -9.62 -11.85
C GLU A 152 -0.23 -8.82 -12.62
N GLU A 153 -0.59 -7.65 -13.13
CA GLU A 153 0.23 -6.87 -14.04
C GLU A 153 1.45 -6.22 -13.37
N TYR A 154 1.26 -5.64 -12.16
CA TYR A 154 2.30 -4.87 -11.50
C TYR A 154 2.97 -5.57 -10.31
N PHE A 155 2.35 -6.65 -9.80
CA PHE A 155 2.82 -7.36 -8.61
C PHE A 155 3.04 -8.85 -8.86
N ASP A 156 3.09 -9.27 -10.13
CA ASP A 156 3.36 -10.64 -10.56
C ASP A 156 2.43 -11.68 -9.89
N GLY A 157 1.18 -11.26 -9.56
CA GLY A 157 0.22 -12.06 -8.85
C GLY A 157 0.53 -12.32 -7.36
N ASN A 158 1.58 -11.69 -6.81
CA ASN A 158 2.02 -11.89 -5.42
C ASN A 158 1.05 -11.23 -4.43
N ARG A 159 -0.05 -11.91 -4.09
CA ARG A 159 -1.11 -11.47 -3.18
C ARG A 159 -0.87 -11.99 -1.77
N ALA A 160 -0.47 -11.13 -0.85
CA ALA A 160 -0.33 -11.48 0.57
C ALA A 160 -1.68 -11.78 1.23
N CYS A 161 -2.75 -11.17 0.74
CA CYS A 161 -4.13 -11.52 1.05
C CYS A 161 -5.07 -11.06 -0.07
N ASP A 162 -6.22 -11.70 -0.14
CA ASP A 162 -7.34 -11.31 -0.99
C ASP A 162 -8.63 -11.52 -0.17
N ILE A 163 -9.13 -10.45 0.46
CA ILE A 163 -10.28 -10.46 1.36
C ILE A 163 -11.37 -9.58 0.75
N SER A 164 -12.34 -10.21 0.11
CA SER A 164 -13.50 -9.54 -0.46
C SER A 164 -14.39 -8.91 0.63
N LEU A 165 -15.33 -8.03 0.22
CA LEU A 165 -16.33 -7.46 1.13
C LEU A 165 -17.19 -8.57 1.77
N ALA A 166 -17.64 -9.55 0.98
CA ALA A 166 -18.45 -10.66 1.46
C ALA A 166 -17.68 -11.48 2.52
N GLU A 167 -16.42 -11.82 2.24
CA GLU A 167 -15.57 -12.54 3.18
C GLU A 167 -15.32 -11.72 4.45
N ALA A 168 -15.08 -10.40 4.33
CA ALA A 168 -14.86 -9.53 5.49
C ALA A 168 -16.09 -9.45 6.41
N LEU A 169 -17.31 -9.52 5.85
CA LEU A 169 -18.56 -9.59 6.61
C LEU A 169 -18.72 -10.95 7.28
N VAL A 170 -18.56 -12.04 6.53
CA VAL A 170 -18.70 -13.43 7.06
C VAL A 170 -17.68 -13.69 8.18
N ARG A 171 -16.48 -13.17 8.07
CA ARG A 171 -15.42 -13.31 9.09
C ARG A 171 -15.50 -12.25 10.20
N GLU A 172 -16.56 -11.44 10.24
CA GLU A 172 -16.75 -10.36 11.23
C GLU A 172 -15.57 -9.39 11.35
N ILE A 173 -14.78 -9.26 10.27
CA ILE A 173 -13.66 -8.31 10.20
C ILE A 173 -14.18 -6.87 10.20
N ILE A 174 -15.31 -6.65 9.53
CA ILE A 174 -16.05 -5.39 9.51
C ILE A 174 -17.46 -5.64 10.07
N PRO A 175 -18.02 -4.67 10.81
CA PRO A 175 -19.37 -4.85 11.35
C PRO A 175 -20.41 -4.87 10.24
N VAL A 176 -21.39 -5.75 10.38
CA VAL A 176 -22.63 -5.66 9.60
C VAL A 176 -23.41 -4.48 10.18
N MET A 177 -23.65 -3.44 9.39
CA MET A 177 -24.56 -2.38 9.82
C MET A 177 -25.98 -2.94 9.85
N PRO A 178 -26.72 -2.86 10.98
CA PRO A 178 -28.12 -3.19 10.98
C PRO A 178 -28.82 -2.29 9.95
N LEU A 179 -29.67 -2.88 9.11
CA LEU A 179 -30.60 -2.12 8.31
C LEU A 179 -31.61 -1.52 9.31
N ASP A 180 -31.56 -0.21 9.49
CA ASP A 180 -32.65 0.51 10.15
C ASP A 180 -33.88 0.35 9.25
N VAL A 181 -34.84 -0.47 9.71
CA VAL A 181 -36.14 -0.69 9.08
C VAL A 181 -37.10 0.38 9.56
#